data_f11232db60cd3bc469d22498b2eee38c
#
_entry.id   f11232db60cd3bc469d22498b2eee38c
#
_cell.length_a   1.000
_cell.length_b   1.000
_cell.length_c   1.000
_cell.angle_alpha   90.00
_cell.angle_beta   90.00
_cell.angle_gamma   90.00
#
_symmetry.space_group_name_H-M   'P 1'
#
loop_
_entity.id
_entity.type
_entity.pdbx_description
1 polymer ?
#
loop_
_entity_poly.entity_id
_entity_poly.type
_entity_poly.pdbx_seq_one_letter_code
_entity_poly.pdbx_strand_id
1 'polypeptide(L)'
;NFNSVYPPLMPAKMRQTGVYRNGDEHMIAIIMAVYNGETYLNEQIDSLLSNTEKDFVLHIFDDGSTDRSAAVIQSYTDKYPSKIFYHRNVTNQGVIHNFLNGCLQVDADYYMFCDQDDVWLPEKIAHSVEAVKRAEAQSPNVPIALFGDARVVDDSLQQLHPSFQQMSGYHTDALDVAHLLMENKLIGCTMLFNRTLRDKLTDTVPDGLRMHDWWIALIAS
;
A
#
# COMPACT_ATOMS: atom_id res chain seq x y z
N ASN A 1 -34.60 3.83 7.56
CA ASN A 1 -34.07 4.46 6.35
C ASN A 1 -32.72 5.08 6.70
N PHE A 2 -31.65 4.28 6.63
CA PHE A 2 -30.27 4.78 6.63
C PHE A 2 -29.88 5.01 5.19
N ASN A 3 -29.95 6.25 4.73
CA ASN A 3 -29.34 6.65 3.48
C ASN A 3 -27.83 6.66 3.67
N SER A 4 -27.14 5.76 2.97
CA SER A 4 -25.68 5.76 2.82
C SER A 4 -25.23 7.12 2.29
N VAL A 5 -24.43 7.85 3.06
CA VAL A 5 -23.87 9.18 2.73
C VAL A 5 -22.53 9.04 1.97
N TYR A 6 -22.28 7.93 1.31
CA TYR A 6 -21.09 7.78 0.48
C TYR A 6 -21.34 8.29 -0.93
N PRO A 7 -20.50 9.21 -1.45
CA PRO A 7 -20.59 9.57 -2.86
C PRO A 7 -20.39 8.32 -3.71
N PRO A 8 -21.11 8.17 -4.84
CA PRO A 8 -20.93 7.04 -5.72
C PRO A 8 -19.49 6.98 -6.21
N LEU A 9 -18.90 5.78 -6.21
CA LEU A 9 -17.60 5.51 -6.82
C LEU A 9 -17.57 6.14 -8.22
N MET A 10 -16.46 6.78 -8.57
CA MET A 10 -16.28 7.33 -9.91
C MET A 10 -16.60 6.27 -10.97
N PRO A 11 -17.34 6.63 -12.04
CA PRO A 11 -17.72 5.65 -13.06
C PRO A 11 -16.48 5.00 -13.66
N ALA A 12 -16.56 3.71 -13.99
CA ALA A 12 -15.48 2.86 -14.49
C ALA A 12 -14.66 3.44 -15.67
N LYS A 13 -15.16 4.50 -16.33
CA LYS A 13 -14.46 5.24 -17.39
C LYS A 13 -13.34 6.18 -16.92
N MET A 14 -13.18 6.41 -15.63
CA MET A 14 -12.08 7.21 -15.06
C MET A 14 -10.99 6.35 -14.38
N ARG A 15 -11.01 5.04 -14.57
CA ARG A 15 -9.84 4.22 -14.25
C ARG A 15 -8.71 4.70 -15.16
N GLN A 16 -7.76 5.43 -14.60
CA GLN A 16 -6.55 5.81 -15.33
C GLN A 16 -5.77 4.51 -15.60
N THR A 17 -6.03 3.92 -16.76
CA THR A 17 -5.17 2.88 -17.31
C THR A 17 -3.85 3.58 -17.67
N GLY A 18 -2.91 3.57 -16.77
CA GLY A 18 -1.52 3.85 -17.09
C GLY A 18 -1.08 2.77 -18.08
N VAL A 19 -1.17 3.08 -19.36
CA VAL A 19 -0.74 2.20 -20.44
C VAL A 19 0.76 2.25 -20.52
N TYR A 20 1.43 1.29 -19.92
CA TYR A 20 2.77 0.88 -20.34
C TYR A 20 2.89 -0.63 -20.19
N ARG A 21 2.41 -1.41 -21.17
CA ARG A 21 2.78 -2.82 -21.32
C ARG A 21 3.85 -2.92 -22.40
N ASN A 22 5.10 -2.92 -22.02
CA ASN A 22 6.14 -3.55 -22.81
C ASN A 22 6.23 -5.00 -22.35
N GLY A 23 5.99 -5.95 -23.26
CA GLY A 23 5.69 -7.42 -23.15
C GLY A 23 6.28 -8.09 -21.96
N ASP A 24 6.88 -8.19 -21.04
CA ASP A 24 7.26 -9.00 -19.87
C ASP A 24 7.41 -8.21 -18.54
N GLU A 25 7.13 -6.92 -18.54
CA GLU A 25 7.27 -6.06 -17.37
C GLU A 25 5.98 -6.04 -16.55
N HIS A 26 6.05 -6.43 -15.29
CA HIS A 26 4.95 -6.36 -14.34
C HIS A 26 4.82 -4.94 -13.80
N MET A 27 3.61 -4.37 -13.86
CA MET A 27 3.32 -3.07 -13.25
C MET A 27 3.20 -3.20 -11.73
N ILE A 28 4.05 -2.47 -11.02
CA ILE A 28 4.03 -2.37 -9.56
C ILE A 28 3.37 -1.05 -9.17
N ALA A 29 2.26 -1.10 -8.45
CA ALA A 29 1.61 0.06 -7.86
C ALA A 29 1.95 0.18 -6.38
N ILE A 30 2.51 1.30 -5.98
CA ILE A 30 2.67 1.65 -4.58
C ILE A 30 1.50 2.57 -4.21
N ILE A 31 0.70 2.16 -3.25
CA ILE A 31 -0.45 2.90 -2.72
C ILE A 31 -0.02 3.54 -1.41
N MET A 32 0.17 4.86 -1.42
CA MET A 32 0.53 5.64 -0.24
C MET A 32 -0.71 6.36 0.31
N ALA A 33 -1.05 6.11 1.57
CA ALA A 33 -2.09 6.86 2.26
C ALA A 33 -1.46 8.05 3.02
N VAL A 34 -2.08 9.24 2.86
CA VAL A 34 -1.59 10.48 3.47
C VAL A 34 -2.71 11.20 4.20
N TYR A 35 -2.43 11.64 5.41
CA TYR A 35 -3.24 12.61 6.16
C TYR A 35 -2.36 13.43 7.09
N ASN A 36 -2.20 14.74 6.81
CA ASN A 36 -1.37 15.67 7.57
C ASN A 36 0.08 15.17 7.77
N GLY A 37 0.73 14.80 6.67
CA GLY A 37 2.06 14.17 6.65
C GLY A 37 3.20 15.10 6.25
N GLU A 38 3.03 16.45 6.26
CA GLU A 38 4.00 17.41 5.72
C GLU A 38 5.42 17.21 6.24
N THR A 39 5.57 16.69 7.45
CA THR A 39 6.87 16.50 8.11
C THR A 39 7.69 15.38 7.48
N TYR A 40 7.05 14.28 7.08
CA TYR A 40 7.72 13.02 6.70
C TYR A 40 7.70 12.74 5.20
N LEU A 41 6.75 13.33 4.46
CA LEU A 41 6.50 13.02 3.04
C LEU A 41 7.73 13.13 2.15
N ASN A 42 8.60 14.15 2.36
CA ASN A 42 9.79 14.31 1.54
C ASN A 42 10.73 13.10 1.70
N GLU A 43 11.01 12.70 2.93
CA GLU A 43 11.92 11.60 3.23
C GLU A 43 11.36 10.28 2.71
N GLN A 44 10.06 10.04 2.92
CA GLN A 44 9.40 8.85 2.43
C GLN A 44 9.40 8.78 0.90
N ILE A 45 8.99 9.82 0.19
CA ILE A 45 8.95 9.82 -1.29
C ILE A 45 10.37 9.68 -1.87
N ASP A 46 11.36 10.36 -1.28
CA ASP A 46 12.75 10.26 -1.73
C ASP A 46 13.30 8.84 -1.51
N SER A 47 12.91 8.16 -0.43
CA SER A 47 13.29 6.76 -0.18
C SER A 47 12.73 5.81 -1.24
N LEU A 48 11.49 6.03 -1.69
CA LEU A 48 10.89 5.27 -2.80
C LEU A 48 11.65 5.53 -4.11
N LEU A 49 11.91 6.79 -4.44
CA LEU A 49 12.61 7.16 -5.66
C LEU A 49 14.06 6.65 -5.72
N SER A 50 14.69 6.42 -4.56
CA SER A 50 16.04 5.86 -4.45
C SER A 50 16.10 4.33 -4.48
N ASN A 51 14.95 3.62 -4.48
CA ASN A 51 14.94 2.17 -4.61
C ASN A 51 15.67 1.70 -5.86
N THR A 52 16.27 0.49 -5.80
CA THR A 52 16.99 -0.13 -6.93
C THR A 52 16.04 -0.53 -8.05
N GLU A 53 14.85 -1.03 -7.72
CA GLU A 53 13.76 -1.23 -8.69
C GLU A 53 13.17 0.12 -9.10
N LYS A 54 13.11 0.38 -10.42
CA LYS A 54 12.59 1.64 -10.95
C LYS A 54 11.23 1.51 -11.63
N ASP A 55 10.79 0.30 -11.94
CA ASP A 55 9.55 0.04 -12.68
C ASP A 55 8.36 -0.08 -11.72
N PHE A 56 8.08 1.00 -11.03
CA PHE A 56 6.89 1.17 -10.19
C PHE A 56 6.21 2.51 -10.45
N VAL A 57 4.95 2.59 -10.07
CA VAL A 57 4.15 3.82 -10.07
C VAL A 57 3.67 4.09 -8.64
N LEU A 58 3.85 5.32 -8.18
CA LEU A 58 3.39 5.78 -6.87
C LEU A 58 2.05 6.50 -7.01
N HIS A 59 1.02 5.96 -6.37
CA HIS A 59 -0.27 6.61 -6.21
C HIS A 59 -0.42 7.11 -4.77
N ILE A 60 -0.50 8.43 -4.60
CA ILE A 60 -0.64 9.09 -3.29
C ILE A 60 -2.10 9.47 -3.10
N PHE A 61 -2.73 8.90 -2.09
CA PHE A 61 -4.11 9.16 -1.71
C PHE A 61 -4.14 10.03 -0.44
N ASP A 62 -4.32 11.34 -0.64
CA ASP A 62 -4.45 12.34 0.42
C ASP A 62 -5.88 12.37 0.96
N ASP A 63 -6.05 12.02 2.20
CA ASP A 63 -7.35 11.90 2.88
C ASP A 63 -7.88 13.25 3.41
N GLY A 64 -7.72 14.30 2.59
CA GLY A 64 -8.21 15.64 2.91
C GLY A 64 -7.29 16.40 3.87
N SER A 65 -5.98 16.30 3.74
CA SER A 65 -5.00 17.01 4.57
C SER A 65 -5.25 18.51 4.62
N THR A 66 -5.00 19.11 5.79
CA THR A 66 -5.18 20.54 6.07
C THR A 66 -3.87 21.29 6.28
N ASP A 67 -2.76 20.57 6.35
CA ASP A 67 -1.38 21.06 6.41
C ASP A 67 -0.80 21.28 5.00
N ARG A 68 0.53 21.36 4.87
CA ARG A 68 1.20 21.54 3.59
C ARG A 68 1.43 20.25 2.80
N SER A 69 0.87 19.11 3.21
CA SER A 69 1.01 17.82 2.52
C SER A 69 0.66 17.94 1.02
N ALA A 70 -0.47 18.59 0.69
CA ALA A 70 -0.88 18.78 -0.70
C ALA A 70 0.17 19.53 -1.54
N ALA A 71 0.81 20.56 -0.98
CA ALA A 71 1.85 21.32 -1.67
C ALA A 71 3.13 20.50 -1.87
N VAL A 72 3.52 19.70 -0.87
CA VAL A 72 4.65 18.77 -0.99
C VAL A 72 4.37 17.76 -2.09
N ILE A 73 3.23 17.06 -2.06
CA ILE A 73 2.86 16.05 -3.06
C ILE A 73 2.84 16.65 -4.46
N GLN A 74 2.26 17.85 -4.63
CA GLN A 74 2.19 18.53 -5.93
C GLN A 74 3.59 18.79 -6.50
N SER A 75 4.55 19.19 -5.68
CA SER A 75 5.93 19.42 -6.12
C SER A 75 6.60 18.17 -6.69
N TYR A 76 6.31 16.99 -6.11
CA TYR A 76 6.80 15.71 -6.63
C TYR A 76 6.05 15.27 -7.89
N THR A 77 4.74 15.47 -7.94
CA THR A 77 3.94 15.17 -9.14
C THR A 77 4.38 15.98 -10.34
N ASP A 78 4.66 17.27 -10.15
CA ASP A 78 5.17 18.16 -11.22
C ASP A 78 6.55 17.72 -11.71
N LYS A 79 7.40 17.22 -10.82
CA LYS A 79 8.75 16.74 -11.14
C LYS A 79 8.75 15.36 -11.79
N TYR A 80 7.80 14.49 -11.42
CA TYR A 80 7.72 13.08 -11.87
C TYR A 80 6.31 12.73 -12.39
N PRO A 81 5.78 13.44 -13.42
CA PRO A 81 4.37 13.35 -13.83
C PRO A 81 3.94 12.00 -14.42
N SER A 82 4.90 11.17 -14.86
CA SER A 82 4.63 9.81 -15.37
C SER A 82 4.79 8.72 -14.30
N LYS A 83 5.24 9.09 -13.10
CA LYS A 83 5.60 8.13 -12.03
C LYS A 83 4.82 8.35 -10.74
N ILE A 84 4.40 9.56 -10.44
CA ILE A 84 3.70 9.92 -9.19
C ILE A 84 2.35 10.52 -9.55
N PHE A 85 1.28 9.91 -9.02
CA PHE A 85 -0.10 10.32 -9.25
C PHE A 85 -0.74 10.75 -7.93
N TYR A 86 -1.32 11.94 -7.91
CA TYR A 86 -1.95 12.54 -6.75
C TYR A 86 -3.46 12.39 -6.82
N HIS A 87 -4.05 11.80 -5.79
CA HIS A 87 -5.48 11.64 -5.59
C HIS A 87 -5.85 12.29 -4.26
N ARG A 88 -6.83 13.19 -4.27
CA ARG A 88 -7.27 13.87 -3.05
C ARG A 88 -8.72 13.58 -2.75
N ASN A 89 -9.00 13.11 -1.55
CA ASN A 89 -10.35 12.95 -1.05
C ASN A 89 -10.93 14.32 -0.66
N VAL A 90 -12.22 14.51 -0.91
CA VAL A 90 -12.94 15.75 -0.50
C VAL A 90 -13.07 15.83 1.01
N THR A 91 -13.24 14.66 1.66
CA THR A 91 -13.38 14.50 3.12
C THR A 91 -12.52 13.35 3.60
N ASN A 92 -12.07 13.42 4.85
CA ASN A 92 -11.35 12.32 5.48
C ASN A 92 -12.26 11.09 5.58
N GLN A 93 -11.79 9.96 5.03
CA GLN A 93 -12.47 8.66 5.01
C GLN A 93 -11.86 7.68 6.00
N GLY A 94 -10.72 8.00 6.57
CA GLY A 94 -9.92 7.16 7.43
C GLY A 94 -8.98 6.21 6.68
N VAL A 95 -7.92 5.80 7.34
CA VAL A 95 -6.80 5.04 6.76
C VAL A 95 -7.24 3.77 6.02
N ILE A 96 -8.20 3.02 6.57
CA ILE A 96 -8.69 1.76 6.00
C ILE A 96 -9.31 1.99 4.62
N HIS A 97 -10.27 2.94 4.54
CA HIS A 97 -10.94 3.27 3.29
C HIS A 97 -9.97 3.90 2.28
N ASN A 98 -9.03 4.72 2.75
CA ASN A 98 -8.06 5.37 1.90
C ASN A 98 -7.18 4.36 1.18
N PHE A 99 -6.64 3.34 1.88
CA PHE A 99 -5.87 2.26 1.28
C PHE A 99 -6.71 1.35 0.36
N LEU A 100 -7.83 0.83 0.85
CA LEU A 100 -8.63 -0.14 0.09
C LEU A 100 -9.27 0.51 -1.15
N ASN A 101 -9.82 1.71 -1.03
CA ASN A 101 -10.35 2.45 -2.18
C ASN A 101 -9.23 2.82 -3.17
N GLY A 102 -8.03 3.15 -2.67
CA GLY A 102 -6.85 3.35 -3.50
C GLY A 102 -6.53 2.12 -4.36
N CYS A 103 -6.49 0.94 -3.77
CA CYS A 103 -6.27 -0.31 -4.49
C CYS A 103 -7.33 -0.57 -5.57
N LEU A 104 -8.60 -0.28 -5.28
CA LEU A 104 -9.70 -0.50 -6.21
C LEU A 104 -9.67 0.46 -7.42
N GLN A 105 -9.05 1.63 -7.28
CA GLN A 105 -8.94 2.63 -8.34
C GLN A 105 -7.74 2.39 -9.27
N VAL A 106 -6.75 1.61 -8.85
CA VAL A 106 -5.50 1.41 -9.58
C VAL A 106 -5.51 0.01 -10.22
N ASP A 107 -5.05 -0.09 -11.47
CA ASP A 107 -4.85 -1.34 -12.18
C ASP A 107 -3.35 -1.65 -12.28
N ALA A 108 -2.89 -2.70 -11.60
CA ALA A 108 -1.49 -3.13 -11.55
C ALA A 108 -1.40 -4.66 -11.41
N ASP A 109 -0.22 -5.23 -11.60
CA ASP A 109 0.02 -6.65 -11.38
C ASP A 109 0.37 -6.93 -9.91
N TYR A 110 1.11 -6.00 -9.28
CA TYR A 110 1.48 -6.05 -7.87
C TYR A 110 1.14 -4.74 -7.17
N TYR A 111 0.74 -4.84 -5.92
CA TYR A 111 0.35 -3.73 -5.06
C TYR A 111 1.18 -3.74 -3.79
N MET A 112 1.69 -2.58 -3.39
CA MET A 112 2.40 -2.39 -2.13
C MET A 112 1.75 -1.25 -1.35
N PHE A 113 1.51 -1.45 -0.06
CA PHE A 113 1.09 -0.38 0.82
C PHE A 113 2.29 0.42 1.34
N CYS A 114 2.09 1.71 1.51
CA CYS A 114 3.09 2.64 1.96
C CYS A 114 2.46 3.65 2.93
N ASP A 115 2.94 3.70 4.16
CA ASP A 115 2.60 4.77 5.09
C ASP A 115 3.41 6.03 4.75
N GLN A 116 2.95 7.20 5.18
CA GLN A 116 3.54 8.49 4.81
C GLN A 116 4.84 8.83 5.55
N ASP A 117 5.16 8.08 6.61
CA ASP A 117 6.15 8.39 7.64
C ASP A 117 7.21 7.28 7.83
N ASP A 118 7.29 6.36 6.89
CA ASP A 118 8.34 5.34 6.83
C ASP A 118 9.54 5.81 5.99
N VAL A 119 10.62 5.01 6.00
CA VAL A 119 11.74 5.10 5.06
C VAL A 119 12.04 3.72 4.48
N TRP A 120 11.92 3.58 3.16
CA TRP A 120 12.12 2.29 2.51
C TRP A 120 13.59 2.01 2.22
N LEU A 121 14.03 0.78 2.55
CA LEU A 121 15.36 0.32 2.18
C LEU A 121 15.49 0.20 0.66
N PRO A 122 16.68 0.46 0.08
CA PRO A 122 16.86 0.53 -1.38
C PRO A 122 16.45 -0.73 -2.15
N GLU A 123 16.55 -1.90 -1.55
CA GLU A 123 16.24 -3.17 -2.20
C GLU A 123 14.84 -3.70 -1.89
N LYS A 124 14.02 -2.97 -1.12
CA LYS A 124 12.72 -3.47 -0.66
C LYS A 124 11.81 -3.89 -1.81
N ILE A 125 11.64 -3.04 -2.82
CA ILE A 125 10.76 -3.34 -3.95
C ILE A 125 11.27 -4.56 -4.72
N ALA A 126 12.56 -4.57 -5.08
CA ALA A 126 13.17 -5.66 -5.84
C ALA A 126 13.03 -7.02 -5.13
N HIS A 127 13.34 -7.07 -3.82
CA HIS A 127 13.20 -8.30 -3.03
C HIS A 127 11.74 -8.76 -2.92
N SER A 128 10.81 -7.83 -2.74
CA SER A 128 9.37 -8.16 -2.65
C SER A 128 8.85 -8.73 -3.96
N VAL A 129 9.23 -8.14 -5.09
CA VAL A 129 8.84 -8.61 -6.43
C VAL A 129 9.46 -9.98 -6.75
N GLU A 130 10.72 -10.19 -6.43
CA GLU A 130 11.36 -11.50 -6.59
C GLU A 130 10.64 -12.57 -5.76
N ALA A 131 10.27 -12.25 -4.52
CA ALA A 131 9.57 -13.18 -3.64
C ALA A 131 8.17 -13.54 -4.16
N VAL A 132 7.37 -12.56 -4.64
CA VAL A 132 6.04 -12.85 -5.17
C VAL A 132 6.11 -13.64 -6.47
N LYS A 133 7.05 -13.35 -7.37
CA LYS A 133 7.25 -14.13 -8.60
C LYS A 133 7.61 -15.59 -8.30
N ARG A 134 8.44 -15.84 -7.28
CA ARG A 134 8.74 -17.21 -6.82
C ARG A 134 7.50 -17.93 -6.27
N ALA A 135 6.66 -17.22 -5.50
CA ALA A 135 5.43 -17.77 -4.96
C ALA A 135 4.41 -18.09 -6.08
N GLU A 136 4.24 -17.20 -7.06
CA GLU A 136 3.37 -17.42 -8.21
C GLU A 136 3.83 -18.58 -9.10
N ALA A 137 5.13 -18.77 -9.26
CA ALA A 137 5.69 -19.92 -10.00
C ALA A 137 5.37 -21.26 -9.32
N GLN A 138 5.27 -21.29 -7.98
CA GLN A 138 4.89 -22.48 -7.22
C GLN A 138 3.37 -22.68 -7.17
N SER A 139 2.60 -21.60 -7.16
CA SER A 139 1.14 -21.62 -7.03
C SER A 139 0.51 -20.60 -8.00
N PRO A 140 0.36 -20.97 -9.28
CA PRO A 140 -0.21 -20.05 -10.28
C PRO A 140 -1.66 -19.71 -10.03
N ASN A 141 -2.05 -18.44 -10.30
CA ASN A 141 -3.43 -17.97 -10.26
C ASN A 141 -4.11 -18.03 -8.88
N VAL A 142 -3.33 -18.01 -7.80
CA VAL A 142 -3.87 -17.92 -6.44
C VAL A 142 -3.68 -16.52 -5.86
N PRO A 143 -4.54 -16.08 -4.94
CA PRO A 143 -4.30 -14.88 -4.15
C PRO A 143 -3.02 -15.03 -3.34
N ILE A 144 -2.09 -14.08 -3.46
CA ILE A 144 -0.82 -14.08 -2.72
C ILE A 144 -0.66 -12.74 -2.04
N ALA A 145 -0.40 -12.76 -0.73
CA ALA A 145 0.12 -11.63 0.02
C ALA A 145 1.46 -12.04 0.66
N LEU A 146 2.45 -11.18 0.52
CA LEU A 146 3.74 -11.28 1.19
C LEU A 146 3.87 -10.10 2.14
N PHE A 147 4.62 -10.28 3.21
CA PHE A 147 4.96 -9.20 4.13
C PHE A 147 6.38 -9.43 4.66
N GLY A 148 6.99 -8.36 5.11
CA GLY A 148 8.31 -8.35 5.71
C GLY A 148 8.27 -7.92 7.17
N ASP A 149 9.46 -7.65 7.69
CA ASP A 149 9.66 -7.01 8.99
C ASP A 149 10.10 -5.55 8.78
N ALA A 150 10.09 -4.76 9.85
CA ALA A 150 10.56 -3.38 9.86
C ALA A 150 11.58 -3.16 10.98
N ARG A 151 12.56 -2.28 10.75
CA ARG A 151 13.39 -1.74 11.81
C ARG A 151 12.65 -0.59 12.48
N VAL A 152 12.70 -0.52 13.79
CA VAL A 152 12.15 0.60 14.55
C VAL A 152 13.25 1.64 14.73
N VAL A 153 12.96 2.87 14.33
CA VAL A 153 13.88 4.00 14.39
C VAL A 153 13.22 5.18 15.11
N ASP A 154 14.01 6.13 15.56
CA ASP A 154 13.52 7.44 16.01
C ASP A 154 13.43 8.46 14.86
N ASP A 155 13.01 9.69 15.19
CA ASP A 155 12.86 10.80 14.22
C ASP A 155 14.20 11.20 13.53
N SER A 156 15.34 10.72 14.03
CA SER A 156 16.67 10.92 13.44
C SER A 156 17.15 9.68 12.68
N LEU A 157 16.29 8.71 12.44
CA LEU A 157 16.55 7.40 11.81
C LEU A 157 17.59 6.57 12.59
N GLN A 158 17.81 6.84 13.88
CA GLN A 158 18.65 6.00 14.73
C GLN A 158 17.88 4.75 15.13
N GLN A 159 18.48 3.59 14.92
CA GLN A 159 17.83 2.31 15.21
C GLN A 159 17.57 2.13 16.71
N LEU A 160 16.31 2.03 17.07
CA LEU A 160 15.83 1.68 18.42
C LEU A 160 15.68 0.17 18.60
N HIS A 161 15.17 -0.54 17.58
CA HIS A 161 15.03 -1.99 17.58
C HIS A 161 15.23 -2.58 16.17
N PRO A 162 15.92 -3.71 16.03
CA PRO A 162 16.21 -4.32 14.71
C PRO A 162 14.98 -4.96 14.04
N SER A 163 13.92 -5.25 14.78
CA SER A 163 12.74 -5.97 14.32
C SER A 163 11.47 -5.50 15.03
N PHE A 164 10.53 -4.98 14.31
CA PHE A 164 9.21 -4.63 14.84
C PHE A 164 8.43 -5.87 15.30
N GLN A 165 8.51 -6.96 14.53
CA GLN A 165 7.83 -8.21 14.88
C GLN A 165 8.31 -8.74 16.23
N GLN A 166 9.63 -8.76 16.46
CA GLN A 166 10.20 -9.18 17.75
C GLN A 166 9.81 -8.24 18.89
N MET A 167 9.88 -6.92 18.66
CA MET A 167 9.49 -5.92 19.66
C MET A 167 8.03 -6.04 20.06
N SER A 168 7.15 -6.31 19.09
CA SER A 168 5.71 -6.45 19.30
C SER A 168 5.28 -7.85 19.76
N GLY A 169 6.20 -8.81 19.84
CA GLY A 169 5.89 -10.20 20.19
C GLY A 169 5.08 -10.94 19.13
N TYR A 170 5.17 -10.52 17.85
CA TYR A 170 4.46 -11.17 16.76
C TYR A 170 5.11 -12.50 16.40
N HIS A 171 4.30 -13.57 16.44
CA HIS A 171 4.67 -14.91 15.99
C HIS A 171 4.05 -15.18 14.62
N THR A 172 4.88 -15.15 13.58
CA THR A 172 4.44 -15.27 12.17
C THR A 172 4.51 -16.71 11.64
N ASP A 173 4.74 -17.68 12.51
CA ASP A 173 4.85 -19.11 12.18
C ASP A 173 3.49 -19.73 11.80
N ALA A 174 2.38 -19.11 12.22
CA ALA A 174 1.03 -19.56 11.95
C ALA A 174 0.18 -18.39 11.43
N LEU A 175 -0.11 -18.44 10.14
CA LEU A 175 -0.86 -17.41 9.38
C LEU A 175 -2.10 -18.00 8.68
N ASP A 176 -2.58 -19.14 9.15
CA ASP A 176 -3.85 -19.68 8.70
C ASP A 176 -5.03 -18.84 9.21
N VAL A 177 -6.20 -19.02 8.60
CA VAL A 177 -7.42 -18.27 8.93
C VAL A 177 -7.72 -18.25 10.42
N ALA A 178 -7.54 -19.38 11.12
CA ALA A 178 -7.90 -19.46 12.54
C ALA A 178 -7.03 -18.53 13.40
N HIS A 179 -5.72 -18.47 13.12
CA HIS A 179 -4.79 -17.58 13.81
C HIS A 179 -5.03 -16.11 13.45
N LEU A 180 -5.25 -15.83 12.15
CA LEU A 180 -5.53 -14.48 11.68
C LEU A 180 -6.87 -13.93 12.17
N LEU A 181 -7.87 -14.77 12.44
CA LEU A 181 -9.12 -14.33 13.08
C LEU A 181 -8.93 -13.87 14.53
N MET A 182 -7.90 -14.38 15.20
CA MET A 182 -7.63 -14.03 16.61
C MET A 182 -6.79 -12.76 16.74
N GLU A 183 -5.84 -12.53 15.81
CA GLU A 183 -4.87 -11.44 15.92
C GLU A 183 -4.31 -11.03 14.57
N ASN A 184 -4.18 -9.70 14.34
CA ASN A 184 -3.38 -9.16 13.23
C ASN A 184 -1.89 -9.23 13.59
N LYS A 185 -1.13 -9.97 12.80
CA LYS A 185 0.33 -10.12 12.95
C LYS A 185 1.12 -9.48 11.81
N LEU A 186 0.46 -8.72 10.96
CA LEU A 186 1.01 -8.19 9.74
C LEU A 186 1.19 -6.68 9.84
N ILE A 187 2.16 -6.17 9.12
CA ILE A 187 2.47 -4.74 9.06
C ILE A 187 2.17 -4.26 7.64
N GLY A 188 1.15 -3.43 7.48
CA GLY A 188 0.64 -2.98 6.18
C GLY A 188 1.71 -2.41 5.27
N CYS A 189 2.55 -1.50 5.76
CA CYS A 189 3.62 -0.87 4.98
C CYS A 189 4.73 -1.83 4.53
N THR A 190 4.74 -3.08 5.00
CA THR A 190 5.67 -4.12 4.54
C THR A 190 5.06 -5.06 3.50
N MET A 191 3.77 -4.91 3.19
CA MET A 191 3.05 -5.85 2.33
C MET A 191 3.29 -5.61 0.85
N LEU A 192 3.34 -6.73 0.10
CA LEU A 192 3.11 -6.80 -1.33
C LEU A 192 2.08 -7.89 -1.61
N PHE A 193 1.11 -7.63 -2.48
CA PHE A 193 0.15 -8.62 -2.91
C PHE A 193 -0.12 -8.54 -4.42
N ASN A 194 -0.58 -9.66 -4.99
CA ASN A 194 -0.79 -9.76 -6.42
C ASN A 194 -2.20 -9.31 -6.86
N ARG A 195 -2.38 -9.12 -8.18
CA ARG A 195 -3.66 -8.81 -8.82
C ARG A 195 -4.75 -9.81 -8.45
N THR A 196 -4.42 -11.10 -8.40
CA THR A 196 -5.40 -12.15 -8.09
C THR A 196 -6.03 -11.94 -6.72
N LEU A 197 -5.26 -11.46 -5.73
CA LEU A 197 -5.79 -11.08 -4.42
C LEU A 197 -6.59 -9.78 -4.50
N ARG A 198 -6.06 -8.75 -5.16
CA ARG A 198 -6.75 -7.46 -5.32
C ARG A 198 -8.13 -7.65 -5.95
N ASP A 199 -8.27 -8.54 -6.92
CA ASP A 199 -9.55 -8.83 -7.58
C ASP A 199 -10.57 -9.57 -6.69
N LYS A 200 -10.15 -10.04 -5.51
CA LYS A 200 -11.03 -10.54 -4.45
C LYS A 200 -11.57 -9.44 -3.55
N LEU A 201 -10.99 -8.25 -3.58
CA LEU A 201 -11.52 -7.10 -2.85
C LEU A 201 -12.86 -6.69 -3.45
N THR A 202 -13.84 -6.49 -2.59
CA THR A 202 -15.16 -5.99 -3.02
C THR A 202 -15.15 -4.47 -3.08
N ASP A 203 -16.05 -3.89 -3.89
CA ASP A 203 -16.24 -2.44 -4.01
C ASP A 203 -16.74 -1.78 -2.70
N THR A 204 -17.09 -2.58 -1.70
CA THR A 204 -17.50 -2.13 -0.38
C THR A 204 -16.55 -2.64 0.69
N VAL A 205 -16.01 -1.73 1.47
CA VAL A 205 -15.23 -2.06 2.66
C VAL A 205 -16.21 -2.56 3.72
N PRO A 206 -15.99 -3.75 4.33
CA PRO A 206 -16.89 -4.26 5.37
C PRO A 206 -16.98 -3.35 6.58
N ASP A 207 -18.20 -3.13 7.10
CA ASP A 207 -18.40 -2.40 8.33
C ASP A 207 -17.68 -3.08 9.51
N GLY A 208 -17.04 -2.28 10.36
CA GLY A 208 -16.35 -2.77 11.54
C GLY A 208 -14.97 -3.37 11.28
N LEU A 209 -14.47 -3.27 10.05
CA LEU A 209 -13.09 -3.65 9.72
C LEU A 209 -12.10 -2.85 10.57
N ARG A 210 -11.17 -3.54 11.24
CA ARG A 210 -10.23 -2.89 12.17
C ARG A 210 -8.99 -2.34 11.49
N MET A 211 -8.44 -3.09 10.49
CA MET A 211 -7.23 -2.71 9.75
C MET A 211 -7.29 -3.27 8.32
N HIS A 212 -6.81 -2.50 7.35
CA HIS A 212 -6.79 -2.84 5.93
C HIS A 212 -5.84 -4.01 5.63
N ASP A 213 -4.69 -4.05 6.26
CA ASP A 213 -3.68 -5.10 6.13
C ASP A 213 -4.19 -6.45 6.67
N TRP A 214 -4.88 -6.43 7.79
CA TRP A 214 -5.54 -7.61 8.35
C TRP A 214 -6.58 -8.18 7.40
N TRP A 215 -7.37 -7.31 6.75
CA TRP A 215 -8.36 -7.73 5.76
C TRP A 215 -7.70 -8.41 4.55
N ILE A 216 -6.63 -7.83 4.01
CA ILE A 216 -5.84 -8.41 2.92
C ILE A 216 -5.33 -9.81 3.31
N ALA A 217 -4.80 -9.96 4.51
CA ALA A 217 -4.31 -11.24 5.00
C ALA A 217 -5.40 -12.30 5.12
N LEU A 218 -6.57 -11.94 5.64
CA LEU A 218 -7.73 -12.84 5.73
C LEU A 218 -8.25 -13.30 4.36
N ILE A 219 -8.16 -12.45 3.33
CA ILE A 219 -8.54 -12.84 1.96
C ILE A 219 -7.50 -13.77 1.34
N ALA A 220 -6.23 -13.64 1.72
CA ALA A 220 -5.14 -14.45 1.20
C ALA A 220 -5.03 -15.84 1.84
N SER A 221 -5.56 -16.03 3.07
CA SER A 221 -5.50 -17.26 3.85
C SER A 221 -6.66 -18.21 3.53
#